data_48eb686af63ff19ed0699568001e13af
#
_entry.id   48eb686af63ff19ed0699568001e13af
#
_cell.length_a   1.000
_cell.length_b   1.000
_cell.length_c   1.000
_cell.angle_alpha   90.00
_cell.angle_beta   90.00
_cell.angle_gamma   90.00
#
_symmetry.space_group_name_H-M   'P 1'
#
loop_
_entity.id
_entity.type
_entity.pdbx_description
1 polymer ?
#
loop_
_entity_poly.entity_id
_entity_poly.type
_entity_poly.pdbx_seq_one_letter_code
_entity_poly.pdbx_strand_id
1 'polypeptide(L)'
;MHWLFWELPPSWSAGERSKRFIGMFRNDAMSTERTAVAVRMPDLPDADGFPTLSSWELAAPLRFSADWQGKNADPERETEVRLLWTPESLYLQFRARYRVITVFLDAEPNGRRDQLWDRDVVEAFLQTEPTHLRRYKEFEVSPNGLWIDLDIGPGEKHDLKSGLRRRVILNEPAKTWVAEIALPIKYLVERFDPAATWRVNFYRVEGAAEPRFYSAWQPTRTPAPNFHVPEAFGEMVFAPSPLPRK
;
A
#
# COMPACT_ATOMS: atom_id res chain seq x y z
N MET A 1 -21.85 -51.36 20.27
CA MET A 1 -21.46 -52.10 21.49
C MET A 1 -20.03 -51.74 21.84
N HIS A 2 -19.87 -51.34 23.10
CA HIS A 2 -18.66 -51.05 23.88
C HIS A 2 -18.07 -49.64 23.78
N TRP A 3 -18.42 -48.89 24.79
CA TRP A 3 -17.81 -47.72 25.36
C TRP A 3 -16.56 -48.11 26.18
N LEU A 4 -15.50 -47.32 26.18
CA LEU A 4 -14.53 -47.29 27.28
C LEU A 4 -14.09 -45.85 27.53
N PHE A 5 -14.43 -45.38 28.71
CA PHE A 5 -13.94 -44.21 29.42
C PHE A 5 -12.47 -44.37 29.80
N TRP A 6 -11.69 -43.26 29.78
CA TRP A 6 -10.50 -43.16 30.59
C TRP A 6 -10.49 -41.86 31.37
N GLU A 7 -10.32 -42.07 32.68
CA GLU A 7 -10.37 -41.10 33.76
C GLU A 7 -9.11 -40.25 33.85
N LEU A 8 -9.27 -39.03 34.43
CA LEU A 8 -8.23 -38.10 34.81
C LEU A 8 -7.60 -38.52 36.17
N PRO A 9 -6.29 -38.33 36.40
CA PRO A 9 -5.73 -38.32 37.72
C PRO A 9 -5.44 -36.90 38.24
N PRO A 10 -5.19 -36.73 39.56
CA PRO A 10 -5.58 -35.56 40.32
C PRO A 10 -4.46 -34.51 40.53
N SER A 11 -4.93 -33.36 41.02
CA SER A 11 -4.23 -32.19 41.54
C SER A 11 -2.95 -32.44 42.36
N TRP A 12 -1.94 -31.59 42.15
CA TRP A 12 -0.90 -31.26 43.14
C TRP A 12 -0.68 -29.75 43.23
N SER A 13 -0.62 -29.30 44.48
CA SER A 13 -0.61 -27.93 44.96
C SER A 13 0.81 -27.30 44.96
N ALA A 14 0.80 -26.00 44.79
CA ALA A 14 1.66 -24.91 45.24
C ALA A 14 3.07 -25.20 45.75
N GLY A 15 4.03 -24.42 45.21
CA GLY A 15 5.37 -24.23 45.79
C GLY A 15 6.14 -23.15 45.02
N GLU A 16 6.20 -21.95 45.57
CA GLU A 16 7.02 -20.82 45.11
C GLU A 16 8.48 -21.18 44.91
N ARG A 17 9.09 -20.68 43.83
CA ARG A 17 10.38 -19.94 43.91
C ARG A 17 10.69 -19.18 42.61
N SER A 18 10.76 -17.91 42.78
CA SER A 18 11.34 -16.88 41.88
C SER A 18 12.68 -17.33 41.30
N LYS A 19 12.82 -17.31 39.98
CA LYS A 19 14.08 -17.03 39.28
C LYS A 19 13.77 -16.22 38.02
N ARG A 20 14.24 -14.96 38.01
CA ARG A 20 14.28 -14.08 36.83
C ARG A 20 15.07 -14.78 35.73
N PHE A 21 14.37 -15.05 34.65
CA PHE A 21 15.00 -15.28 33.34
C PHE A 21 14.65 -14.07 32.46
N ILE A 22 15.64 -13.19 32.29
CA ILE A 22 15.62 -12.18 31.27
C ILE A 22 15.89 -12.92 29.95
N GLY A 23 14.83 -13.37 29.31
CA GLY A 23 14.84 -13.86 27.94
C GLY A 23 14.49 -12.70 27.02
N MET A 24 15.50 -12.19 26.32
CA MET A 24 15.41 -11.19 25.29
C MET A 24 14.73 -11.86 24.07
N PHE A 25 13.40 -11.90 24.07
CA PHE A 25 12.64 -12.19 22.85
C PHE A 25 12.63 -10.89 22.02
N ARG A 26 13.49 -10.84 21.00
CA ARG A 26 13.24 -9.99 19.86
C ARG A 26 11.96 -10.50 19.21
N ASN A 27 10.84 -9.86 19.55
CA ASN A 27 9.64 -9.95 18.74
C ASN A 27 9.92 -9.13 17.47
N ASP A 28 10.28 -9.81 16.39
CA ASP A 28 9.99 -9.33 15.04
C ASP A 28 8.47 -9.44 14.85
N ALA A 29 7.73 -8.57 15.55
CA ALA A 29 6.33 -8.34 15.27
C ALA A 29 6.30 -7.63 13.90
N MET A 30 6.02 -8.37 12.83
CA MET A 30 5.51 -7.79 11.60
C MET A 30 4.36 -6.88 12.00
N SER A 31 4.56 -5.56 11.78
CA SER A 31 3.54 -4.56 12.07
C SER A 31 2.25 -4.96 11.36
N THR A 32 1.27 -5.38 12.13
CA THR A 32 -0.09 -5.66 11.66
C THR A 32 -0.89 -4.36 11.60
N GLU A 33 -0.23 -3.24 11.39
CA GLU A 33 -0.86 -1.95 11.26
C GLU A 33 -1.70 -1.93 10.00
N ARG A 34 -3.03 -1.99 10.16
CA ARG A 34 -4.00 -1.98 9.06
C ARG A 34 -4.48 -0.57 8.73
N THR A 35 -3.83 0.44 9.30
CA THR A 35 -4.23 1.84 9.13
C THR A 35 -3.11 2.62 8.44
N ALA A 36 -3.42 3.16 7.26
CA ALA A 36 -2.60 4.13 6.56
C ALA A 36 -2.97 5.53 7.03
N VAL A 37 -1.97 6.36 7.32
CA VAL A 37 -2.18 7.73 7.78
C VAL A 37 -1.73 8.70 6.70
N ALA A 38 -2.67 9.41 6.08
CA ALA A 38 -2.37 10.55 5.24
C ALA A 38 -2.21 11.79 6.12
N VAL A 39 -1.02 12.41 6.09
CA VAL A 39 -0.70 13.57 6.92
C VAL A 39 -0.98 14.85 6.13
N ARG A 40 -1.61 15.84 6.78
CA ARG A 40 -1.86 17.14 6.15
C ARG A 40 -0.53 17.84 5.85
N MET A 41 -0.33 18.22 4.60
CA MET A 41 0.83 18.98 4.18
C MET A 41 0.68 20.44 4.61
N PRO A 42 1.65 21.00 5.35
CA PRO A 42 1.59 22.39 5.81
C PRO A 42 1.95 23.40 4.72
N ASP A 43 2.85 23.00 3.82
CA ASP A 43 3.43 23.87 2.81
C ASP A 43 2.73 23.70 1.44
N LEU A 44 2.90 24.69 0.59
CA LEU A 44 2.46 24.56 -0.82
C LEU A 44 3.34 23.53 -1.54
N PRO A 45 2.77 22.82 -2.54
CA PRO A 45 3.56 22.01 -3.45
C PRO A 45 4.66 22.81 -4.14
N ASP A 46 5.69 22.11 -4.64
CA ASP A 46 6.72 22.69 -5.50
C ASP A 46 6.14 23.21 -6.83
N ALA A 47 6.99 23.78 -7.68
CA ALA A 47 6.58 24.35 -8.98
C ALA A 47 5.91 23.32 -9.90
N ASP A 48 6.26 22.04 -9.75
CA ASP A 48 5.67 20.93 -10.50
C ASP A 48 4.37 20.40 -9.84
N GLY A 49 4.00 20.95 -8.67
CA GLY A 49 2.81 20.61 -7.93
C GLY A 49 2.91 19.30 -7.14
N PHE A 50 4.11 18.94 -6.70
CA PHE A 50 4.37 17.80 -5.82
C PHE A 50 4.89 18.26 -4.44
N PRO A 51 4.71 17.44 -3.39
CA PRO A 51 5.31 17.71 -2.09
C PRO A 51 6.83 17.81 -2.15
N THR A 52 7.41 18.70 -1.35
CA THR A 52 8.86 18.79 -1.17
C THR A 52 9.40 17.58 -0.39
N LEU A 53 10.71 17.36 -0.40
CA LEU A 53 11.33 16.29 0.40
C LEU A 53 11.02 16.46 1.89
N SER A 54 11.08 17.68 2.41
CA SER A 54 10.74 17.97 3.83
C SER A 54 9.28 17.68 4.15
N SER A 55 8.36 17.91 3.21
CA SER A 55 6.95 17.55 3.40
C SER A 55 6.78 16.02 3.50
N TRP A 56 7.46 15.24 2.65
CA TRP A 56 7.41 13.79 2.71
C TRP A 56 7.93 13.20 4.02
N GLU A 57 8.90 13.86 4.68
CA GLU A 57 9.43 13.43 5.98
C GLU A 57 8.41 13.53 7.12
N LEU A 58 7.32 14.28 6.96
CA LEU A 58 6.23 14.37 7.93
C LEU A 58 5.40 13.08 8.00
N ALA A 59 5.34 12.32 6.93
CA ALA A 59 4.56 11.09 6.85
C ALA A 59 5.42 9.88 7.21
N ALA A 60 4.98 9.07 8.18
CA ALA A 60 5.61 7.80 8.48
C ALA A 60 5.43 6.83 7.29
N PRO A 61 6.47 6.10 6.89
CA PRO A 61 6.35 5.13 5.81
C PRO A 61 5.63 3.86 6.26
N LEU A 62 4.71 3.39 5.45
CA LEU A 62 4.26 2.00 5.45
C LEU A 62 5.27 1.17 4.66
N ARG A 63 5.57 -0.04 5.11
CA ARG A 63 6.53 -0.92 4.42
C ARG A 63 5.93 -2.29 4.19
N PHE A 64 6.21 -2.85 3.03
CA PHE A 64 5.86 -4.23 2.72
C PHE A 64 6.86 -4.83 1.72
N SER A 65 7.07 -6.13 1.86
CA SER A 65 7.93 -6.93 0.99
C SER A 65 7.45 -8.38 0.89
N ALA A 66 6.39 -8.75 1.63
CA ALA A 66 5.78 -10.06 1.55
C ALA A 66 4.90 -10.18 0.29
N ASP A 67 4.70 -11.41 -0.16
CA ASP A 67 3.82 -11.68 -1.29
C ASP A 67 2.32 -11.41 -0.95
N TRP A 68 1.43 -11.63 -1.92
CA TRP A 68 -0.01 -11.44 -1.76
C TRP A 68 -0.65 -12.37 -0.70
N GLN A 69 0.06 -13.42 -0.27
CA GLN A 69 -0.37 -14.29 0.82
C GLN A 69 0.14 -13.82 2.19
N GLY A 70 1.01 -12.80 2.23
CA GLY A 70 1.69 -12.34 3.43
C GLY A 70 2.85 -13.24 3.84
N LYS A 71 3.47 -13.92 2.86
CA LYS A 71 4.59 -14.84 3.02
C LYS A 71 5.76 -14.41 2.15
N ASN A 72 6.86 -15.18 2.18
CA ASN A 72 7.99 -15.05 1.27
C ASN A 72 8.52 -13.60 1.17
N ALA A 73 8.68 -12.93 2.32
CA ALA A 73 9.18 -11.57 2.36
C ALA A 73 10.54 -11.45 1.66
N ASP A 74 10.67 -10.44 0.78
CA ASP A 74 11.88 -10.14 0.03
C ASP A 74 12.35 -8.70 0.28
N PRO A 75 13.25 -8.47 1.24
CA PRO A 75 13.73 -7.12 1.58
C PRO A 75 14.46 -6.41 0.42
N GLU A 76 14.97 -7.14 -0.58
CA GLU A 76 15.59 -6.54 -1.76
C GLU A 76 14.56 -5.94 -2.73
N ARG A 77 13.27 -6.24 -2.53
CA ARG A 77 12.14 -5.70 -3.27
C ARG A 77 11.13 -5.00 -2.36
N GLU A 78 11.59 -4.54 -1.19
CA GLU A 78 10.75 -3.76 -0.28
C GLU A 78 10.20 -2.51 -0.95
N THR A 79 8.94 -2.23 -0.65
CA THR A 79 8.24 -1.00 -1.05
C THR A 79 7.85 -0.21 0.19
N GLU A 80 8.19 1.07 0.22
CA GLU A 80 7.71 2.04 1.20
C GLU A 80 6.63 2.90 0.55
N VAL A 81 5.58 3.22 1.30
CA VAL A 81 4.52 4.16 0.88
C VAL A 81 4.35 5.24 1.91
N ARG A 82 4.29 6.50 1.47
CA ARG A 82 3.98 7.67 2.30
C ARG A 82 2.78 8.39 1.71
N LEU A 83 1.96 8.97 2.59
CA LEU A 83 0.73 9.65 2.18
C LEU A 83 0.70 11.06 2.78
N LEU A 84 0.42 12.04 1.92
CA LEU A 84 0.17 13.41 2.30
C LEU A 84 -1.15 13.87 1.69
N TRP A 85 -1.76 14.90 2.26
CA TRP A 85 -2.98 15.47 1.72
C TRP A 85 -3.06 16.98 1.90
N THR A 86 -3.80 17.62 1.00
CA THR A 86 -4.38 18.95 1.11
C THR A 86 -5.89 18.84 0.86
N PRO A 87 -6.69 19.88 1.09
CA PRO A 87 -8.11 19.84 0.70
C PRO A 87 -8.34 19.54 -0.78
N GLU A 88 -7.37 19.82 -1.64
CA GLU A 88 -7.47 19.68 -3.09
C GLU A 88 -6.87 18.40 -3.64
N SER A 89 -5.91 17.78 -2.93
CA SER A 89 -5.12 16.67 -3.46
C SER A 89 -4.72 15.64 -2.41
N LEU A 90 -4.79 14.37 -2.78
CA LEU A 90 -4.13 13.28 -2.10
C LEU A 90 -2.81 12.99 -2.82
N TYR A 91 -1.73 12.89 -2.07
CA TYR A 91 -0.39 12.58 -2.59
C TYR A 91 0.08 11.23 -2.06
N LEU A 92 0.61 10.41 -2.95
CA LEU A 92 1.20 9.12 -2.65
C LEU A 92 2.65 9.14 -3.12
N GLN A 93 3.57 8.69 -2.27
CA GLN A 93 4.95 8.43 -2.68
C GLN A 93 5.25 6.97 -2.43
N PHE A 94 5.57 6.27 -3.49
CA PHE A 94 6.12 4.92 -3.43
C PHE A 94 7.63 4.99 -3.62
N ARG A 95 8.38 4.32 -2.76
CA ARG A 95 9.81 4.06 -2.94
C ARG A 95 10.00 2.56 -3.00
N ALA A 96 10.29 2.03 -4.16
CA ALA A 96 10.40 0.61 -4.41
C ALA A 96 11.87 0.22 -4.69
N ARG A 97 12.37 -0.80 -4.00
CA ARG A 97 13.59 -1.50 -4.36
C ARG A 97 13.30 -2.45 -5.51
N TYR A 98 14.28 -2.73 -6.36
CA TYR A 98 14.10 -3.65 -7.48
C TYR A 98 15.36 -4.47 -7.76
N ARG A 99 15.17 -5.65 -8.33
CA ARG A 99 16.26 -6.47 -8.87
C ARG A 99 16.50 -6.16 -10.34
N VAL A 100 15.43 -6.19 -11.13
CA VAL A 100 15.44 -5.90 -12.56
C VAL A 100 14.22 -5.06 -12.90
N ILE A 101 14.38 -4.04 -13.73
CA ILE A 101 13.25 -3.26 -14.23
C ILE A 101 12.79 -3.82 -15.56
N THR A 102 11.47 -4.08 -15.62
CA THR A 102 10.78 -4.53 -16.81
C THR A 102 9.58 -3.63 -17.08
N VAL A 103 9.62 -2.85 -18.14
CA VAL A 103 8.60 -1.85 -18.48
C VAL A 103 8.13 -2.00 -19.92
N PHE A 104 6.94 -1.48 -20.21
CA PHE A 104 6.50 -1.26 -21.58
C PHE A 104 7.23 -0.06 -22.18
N LEU A 105 7.45 -0.10 -23.51
CA LEU A 105 8.04 0.99 -24.27
C LEU A 105 7.02 1.73 -25.13
N ASP A 106 5.80 1.19 -25.24
CA ASP A 106 4.65 1.73 -25.96
C ASP A 106 3.61 2.29 -24.98
N ALA A 107 3.00 3.41 -25.34
CA ALA A 107 1.92 4.03 -24.59
C ALA A 107 1.16 5.04 -25.46
N GLU A 108 0.03 5.55 -24.97
CA GLU A 108 -0.62 6.73 -25.50
C GLU A 108 0.29 7.96 -25.37
N PRO A 109 0.09 9.03 -26.14
CA PRO A 109 0.95 10.24 -26.10
C PRO A 109 1.07 10.88 -24.71
N ASN A 110 0.06 10.72 -23.84
CA ASN A 110 0.07 11.22 -22.46
C ASN A 110 0.75 10.26 -21.48
N GLY A 111 1.25 9.11 -21.96
CA GLY A 111 1.88 8.06 -21.16
C GLY A 111 0.90 7.06 -20.52
N ARG A 112 -0.40 7.17 -20.83
CA ARG A 112 -1.36 6.16 -20.39
C ARG A 112 -1.13 4.84 -21.13
N ARG A 113 -1.20 3.72 -20.40
CA ARG A 113 -0.98 2.39 -20.96
C ARG A 113 -1.92 1.37 -20.32
N ASP A 114 -2.80 0.79 -21.12
CA ASP A 114 -3.68 -0.30 -20.66
C ASP A 114 -2.87 -1.57 -20.37
N GLN A 115 -3.35 -2.41 -19.46
CA GLN A 115 -2.66 -3.62 -18.99
C GLN A 115 -1.25 -3.33 -18.43
N LEU A 116 -1.08 -2.20 -17.73
CA LEU A 116 0.21 -1.79 -17.18
C LEU A 116 0.75 -2.81 -16.15
N TRP A 117 -0.16 -3.47 -15.43
CA TRP A 117 0.12 -4.55 -14.46
C TRP A 117 0.84 -5.77 -15.02
N ASP A 118 0.98 -5.91 -16.33
CA ASP A 118 1.75 -6.98 -16.95
C ASP A 118 3.26 -6.75 -16.91
N ARG A 119 3.70 -5.64 -16.34
CA ARG A 119 5.10 -5.26 -16.11
C ARG A 119 5.26 -4.69 -14.69
N ASP A 120 6.40 -4.06 -14.45
CA ASP A 120 6.69 -3.44 -13.17
C ASP A 120 5.79 -2.24 -12.91
N VAL A 121 5.07 -2.29 -11.79
CA VAL A 121 4.20 -1.21 -11.32
C VAL A 121 4.18 -1.12 -9.81
N VAL A 122 3.85 0.05 -9.30
CA VAL A 122 3.24 0.26 -7.98
C VAL A 122 1.77 0.62 -8.18
N GLU A 123 0.93 0.14 -7.28
CA GLU A 123 -0.51 0.31 -7.39
C GLU A 123 -1.10 0.82 -6.07
N ALA A 124 -2.10 1.68 -6.17
CA ALA A 124 -2.94 2.10 -5.06
C ALA A 124 -4.41 1.88 -5.40
N PHE A 125 -5.10 1.09 -4.59
CA PHE A 125 -6.54 0.87 -4.71
C PHE A 125 -7.25 1.63 -3.60
N LEU A 126 -8.10 2.60 -3.95
CA LEU A 126 -8.79 3.50 -3.02
C LEU A 126 -10.29 3.25 -3.05
N GLN A 127 -10.85 2.89 -1.89
CA GLN A 127 -12.29 2.82 -1.68
C GLN A 127 -12.71 4.01 -0.82
N THR A 128 -13.20 5.05 -1.48
CA THR A 128 -13.56 6.32 -0.85
C THR A 128 -14.95 6.31 -0.23
N GLU A 129 -15.80 5.37 -0.67
CA GLU A 129 -17.14 5.13 -0.16
C GLU A 129 -17.25 3.70 0.40
N PRO A 130 -16.88 3.48 1.68
CA PRO A 130 -16.81 2.13 2.26
C PRO A 130 -18.14 1.36 2.29
N THR A 131 -19.27 2.06 2.13
CA THR A 131 -20.60 1.44 2.03
C THR A 131 -20.80 0.69 0.70
N HIS A 132 -20.06 1.05 -0.34
CA HIS A 132 -20.06 0.37 -1.64
C HIS A 132 -18.93 -0.65 -1.72
N LEU A 133 -19.04 -1.76 -1.01
CA LEU A 133 -17.98 -2.74 -0.75
C LEU A 133 -17.19 -3.24 -1.97
N ARG A 134 -17.72 -3.10 -3.17
CA ARG A 134 -17.08 -3.58 -4.40
C ARG A 134 -16.76 -2.48 -5.42
N ARG A 135 -16.89 -1.21 -5.04
CA ARG A 135 -16.45 -0.07 -5.86
C ARG A 135 -15.20 0.54 -5.26
N TYR A 136 -14.19 0.71 -6.07
CA TYR A 136 -12.93 1.36 -5.70
C TYR A 136 -12.24 1.89 -6.95
N LYS A 137 -11.26 2.74 -6.73
CA LYS A 137 -10.44 3.34 -7.78
C LYS A 137 -9.05 2.73 -7.74
N GLU A 138 -8.50 2.46 -8.91
CA GLU A 138 -7.19 1.86 -9.11
C GLU A 138 -6.27 2.86 -9.81
N PHE A 139 -5.05 2.98 -9.32
CA PHE A 139 -4.03 3.87 -9.84
C PHE A 139 -2.72 3.11 -9.93
N GLU A 140 -2.13 3.06 -11.12
CA GLU A 140 -0.86 2.38 -11.34
C GLU A 140 0.15 3.34 -11.96
N VAL A 141 1.41 3.20 -11.55
CA VAL A 141 2.54 3.90 -12.15
C VAL A 141 3.71 2.95 -12.28
N SER A 142 4.35 2.96 -13.46
CA SER A 142 5.54 2.16 -13.76
C SER A 142 6.85 2.93 -13.57
N PRO A 143 8.01 2.25 -13.48
CA PRO A 143 9.31 2.88 -13.31
C PRO A 143 9.72 3.88 -14.40
N ASN A 144 9.14 3.80 -15.60
CA ASN A 144 9.37 4.76 -16.69
C ASN A 144 8.26 5.83 -16.80
N GLY A 145 7.35 5.91 -15.80
CA GLY A 145 6.33 6.93 -15.72
C GLY A 145 5.08 6.66 -16.57
N LEU A 146 4.93 5.49 -17.16
CA LEU A 146 3.64 5.08 -17.71
C LEU A 146 2.62 4.90 -16.58
N TRP A 147 1.35 5.08 -16.89
CA TRP A 147 0.30 5.10 -15.88
C TRP A 147 -1.04 4.63 -16.41
N ILE A 148 -1.91 4.25 -15.48
CA ILE A 148 -3.33 4.01 -15.74
C ILE A 148 -4.16 4.37 -14.50
N ASP A 149 -5.39 4.81 -14.70
CA ASP A 149 -6.39 5.01 -13.65
C ASP A 149 -7.72 4.37 -14.06
N LEU A 150 -8.35 3.68 -13.12
CA LEU A 150 -9.56 2.90 -13.40
C LEU A 150 -10.58 3.09 -12.27
N ASP A 151 -11.85 3.10 -12.65
CA ASP A 151 -13.00 2.94 -11.74
C ASP A 151 -13.48 1.50 -11.83
N ILE A 152 -13.36 0.77 -10.73
CA ILE A 152 -13.68 -0.65 -10.64
C ILE A 152 -15.00 -0.82 -9.92
N GLY A 153 -15.94 -1.51 -10.56
CA GLY A 153 -17.22 -1.89 -10.00
C GLY A 153 -17.51 -3.38 -10.19
N PRO A 154 -18.63 -3.89 -9.69
CA PRO A 154 -19.02 -5.29 -9.87
C PRO A 154 -19.26 -5.62 -11.35
N GLY A 155 -18.29 -6.33 -11.97
CA GLY A 155 -18.34 -6.67 -13.40
C GLY A 155 -18.06 -5.54 -14.35
N GLU A 156 -17.59 -4.38 -13.85
CA GLU A 156 -17.35 -3.17 -14.62
C GLU A 156 -15.93 -2.65 -14.35
N LYS A 157 -15.28 -2.17 -15.41
CA LYS A 157 -13.99 -1.48 -15.36
C LYS A 157 -14.01 -0.36 -16.38
N HIS A 158 -13.84 0.86 -15.93
CA HIS A 158 -13.87 2.06 -16.75
C HIS A 158 -12.67 2.95 -16.50
N ASP A 159 -12.28 3.75 -17.49
CA ASP A 159 -11.30 4.81 -17.33
C ASP A 159 -11.84 5.87 -16.38
N LEU A 160 -11.11 6.11 -15.26
CA LEU A 160 -11.54 7.07 -14.25
C LEU A 160 -11.38 8.52 -14.71
N LYS A 161 -10.34 8.80 -15.51
CA LYS A 161 -9.95 10.16 -15.92
C LYS A 161 -9.75 11.09 -14.70
N SER A 162 -9.03 10.59 -13.72
CA SER A 162 -8.84 11.24 -12.42
C SER A 162 -8.03 12.53 -12.46
N GLY A 163 -7.41 12.86 -13.59
CA GLY A 163 -6.44 13.94 -13.66
C GLY A 163 -5.15 13.63 -12.87
N LEU A 164 -4.83 12.35 -12.67
CA LEU A 164 -3.61 11.88 -12.05
C LEU A 164 -2.38 12.57 -12.67
N ARG A 165 -1.53 13.12 -11.81
CA ARG A 165 -0.20 13.57 -12.17
C ARG A 165 0.82 12.67 -11.48
N ARG A 166 1.95 12.43 -12.13
CA ARG A 166 3.01 11.57 -11.61
C ARG A 166 4.37 12.17 -11.91
N ARG A 167 5.32 11.85 -11.03
CA ARG A 167 6.75 12.09 -11.20
C ARG A 167 7.48 10.81 -10.81
N VAL A 168 8.41 10.35 -11.64
CA VAL A 168 9.19 9.15 -11.36
C VAL A 168 10.68 9.49 -11.37
N ILE A 169 11.39 8.97 -10.38
CA ILE A 169 12.83 9.12 -10.23
C ILE A 169 13.46 7.73 -10.10
N LEU A 170 14.30 7.37 -11.05
CA LEU A 170 15.04 6.11 -11.03
C LEU A 170 16.45 6.35 -10.48
N ASN A 171 16.86 5.56 -9.50
CA ASN A 171 18.22 5.54 -8.94
C ASN A 171 18.84 4.15 -9.17
N GLU A 172 19.48 3.98 -10.31
CA GLU A 172 20.09 2.71 -10.71
C GLU A 172 21.19 2.22 -9.76
N PRO A 173 22.11 3.09 -9.27
CA PRO A 173 23.12 2.66 -8.32
C PRO A 173 22.56 2.12 -7.01
N ALA A 174 21.48 2.72 -6.52
CA ALA A 174 20.82 2.28 -5.28
C ALA A 174 19.78 1.17 -5.50
N LYS A 175 19.52 0.77 -6.75
CA LYS A 175 18.47 -0.18 -7.12
C LYS A 175 17.11 0.21 -6.50
N THR A 176 16.75 1.48 -6.64
CA THR A 176 15.47 2.03 -6.17
C THR A 176 14.84 2.93 -7.22
N TRP A 177 13.53 3.01 -7.19
CA TRP A 177 12.80 4.04 -7.91
C TRP A 177 11.70 4.63 -7.03
N VAL A 178 11.35 5.87 -7.29
CA VAL A 178 10.32 6.60 -6.57
C VAL A 178 9.25 7.00 -7.55
N ALA A 179 8.00 6.68 -7.26
CA ALA A 179 6.83 7.24 -7.92
C ALA A 179 6.12 8.19 -6.97
N GLU A 180 5.96 9.43 -7.37
CA GLU A 180 5.08 10.39 -6.70
C GLU A 180 3.83 10.56 -7.56
N ILE A 181 2.68 10.43 -6.91
CA ILE A 181 1.36 10.49 -7.53
C ILE A 181 0.56 11.59 -6.84
N ALA A 182 0.01 12.51 -7.61
CA ALA A 182 -0.91 13.53 -7.13
C ALA A 182 -2.30 13.28 -7.72
N LEU A 183 -3.27 13.05 -6.84
CA LEU A 183 -4.66 12.74 -7.17
C LEU A 183 -5.55 13.91 -6.74
N PRO A 184 -6.15 14.66 -7.67
CA PRO A 184 -7.09 15.71 -7.31
C PRO A 184 -8.33 15.11 -6.63
N ILE A 185 -8.61 15.53 -5.39
CA ILE A 185 -9.68 14.97 -4.55
C ILE A 185 -11.07 15.06 -5.21
N LYS A 186 -11.31 16.12 -5.97
CA LYS A 186 -12.59 16.33 -6.70
C LYS A 186 -12.96 15.20 -7.66
N TYR A 187 -11.99 14.37 -8.09
CA TYR A 187 -12.24 13.19 -8.92
C TYR A 187 -12.32 11.88 -8.11
N LEU A 188 -12.02 11.95 -6.83
CA LEU A 188 -12.09 10.80 -5.92
C LEU A 188 -13.44 10.75 -5.20
N VAL A 189 -13.94 11.89 -4.74
CA VAL A 189 -15.20 12.05 -4.01
C VAL A 189 -15.90 13.35 -4.42
N GLU A 190 -17.22 13.35 -4.34
CA GLU A 190 -18.02 14.55 -4.60
C GLU A 190 -17.78 15.63 -3.53
N ARG A 191 -17.69 15.21 -2.26
CA ARG A 191 -17.41 16.08 -1.12
C ARG A 191 -16.35 15.44 -0.25
N PHE A 192 -15.24 16.13 -0.06
CA PHE A 192 -14.18 15.69 0.82
C PHE A 192 -14.48 16.03 2.29
N ASP A 193 -14.40 15.00 3.13
CA ASP A 193 -14.46 15.12 4.59
C ASP A 193 -13.20 14.47 5.18
N PRO A 194 -12.28 15.22 5.77
CA PRO A 194 -11.08 14.66 6.38
C PRO A 194 -11.36 13.85 7.67
N ALA A 195 -12.59 13.88 8.20
CA ALA A 195 -12.99 13.02 9.31
C ALA A 195 -13.47 11.63 8.81
N ALA A 196 -13.71 11.48 7.52
CA ALA A 196 -14.10 10.19 6.94
C ALA A 196 -12.92 9.22 6.89
N THR A 197 -13.19 7.96 7.15
CA THR A 197 -12.24 6.87 6.93
C THR A 197 -12.47 6.28 5.55
N TRP A 198 -11.42 6.25 4.73
CA TRP A 198 -11.41 5.52 3.48
C TRP A 198 -10.82 4.13 3.69
N ARG A 199 -10.90 3.27 2.68
CA ARG A 199 -10.18 1.99 2.66
C ARG A 199 -9.18 1.98 1.52
N VAL A 200 -8.03 1.35 1.73
CA VAL A 200 -6.91 1.39 0.79
C VAL A 200 -6.11 0.10 0.83
N ASN A 201 -5.52 -0.26 -0.29
CA ASN A 201 -4.41 -1.20 -0.31
C ASN A 201 -3.34 -0.71 -1.29
N PHE A 202 -2.11 -1.16 -1.07
CA PHE A 202 -0.95 -0.85 -1.90
C PHE A 202 -0.31 -2.13 -2.38
N TYR A 203 0.10 -2.12 -3.64
CA TYR A 203 0.61 -3.31 -4.29
C TYR A 203 1.86 -3.00 -5.10
N ARG A 204 2.59 -4.05 -5.42
CA ARG A 204 3.79 -4.01 -6.23
C ARG A 204 3.86 -5.25 -7.12
N VAL A 205 4.06 -5.05 -8.40
CA VAL A 205 4.42 -6.11 -9.35
C VAL A 205 5.82 -5.85 -9.87
N GLU A 206 6.64 -6.90 -9.98
CA GLU A 206 7.94 -6.87 -10.66
C GLU A 206 8.12 -8.09 -11.54
N GLY A 207 8.47 -7.87 -12.80
CA GLY A 207 8.73 -8.91 -13.78
C GLY A 207 7.74 -8.94 -14.94
N ALA A 208 8.11 -9.67 -16.00
CA ALA A 208 7.31 -9.82 -17.23
C ALA A 208 6.81 -11.25 -17.46
N ALA A 209 7.44 -12.23 -16.83
CA ALA A 209 7.12 -13.65 -17.00
C ALA A 209 7.00 -14.31 -15.63
N GLU A 210 6.06 -15.26 -15.51
CA GLU A 210 5.88 -16.00 -14.27
C GLU A 210 7.10 -16.89 -13.94
N PRO A 211 7.44 -17.04 -12.65
CA PRO A 211 6.79 -16.43 -11.50
C PRO A 211 7.23 -14.96 -11.31
N ARG A 212 6.27 -14.03 -11.35
CA ARG A 212 6.51 -12.63 -11.04
C ARG A 212 6.47 -12.38 -9.53
N PHE A 213 7.01 -11.25 -9.08
CA PHE A 213 6.86 -10.81 -7.71
C PHE A 213 5.57 -10.00 -7.58
N TYR A 214 4.65 -10.51 -6.77
CA TYR A 214 3.39 -9.86 -6.42
C TYR A 214 3.40 -9.58 -4.92
N SER A 215 3.45 -8.32 -4.52
CA SER A 215 3.52 -7.93 -3.12
C SER A 215 2.37 -7.03 -2.73
N ALA A 216 1.90 -7.14 -1.49
CA ALA A 216 0.76 -6.39 -0.97
C ALA A 216 1.03 -5.87 0.43
N TRP A 217 0.63 -4.62 0.72
CA TRP A 217 0.64 -4.08 2.08
C TRP A 217 -0.32 -4.86 2.97
N GLN A 218 -1.56 -5.04 2.54
CA GLN A 218 -2.51 -5.94 3.18
C GLN A 218 -2.69 -7.19 2.31
N PRO A 219 -2.26 -8.35 2.77
CA PRO A 219 -2.31 -9.57 1.98
C PRO A 219 -3.74 -9.97 1.59
N THR A 220 -3.94 -10.28 0.32
CA THR A 220 -5.24 -10.74 -0.21
C THR A 220 -5.51 -12.21 0.08
N ARG A 221 -4.46 -13.01 0.29
CA ARG A 221 -4.50 -14.44 0.66
C ARG A 221 -5.27 -15.35 -0.31
N THR A 222 -5.39 -14.93 -1.55
CA THR A 222 -6.00 -15.72 -2.62
C THR A 222 -5.09 -16.88 -3.04
N PRO A 223 -5.63 -17.97 -3.61
CA PRO A 223 -4.83 -19.12 -4.06
C PRO A 223 -3.80 -18.77 -5.15
N ALA A 224 -4.15 -17.87 -6.07
CA ALA A 224 -3.27 -17.28 -7.07
C ALA A 224 -3.20 -15.76 -6.87
N PRO A 225 -2.15 -15.06 -7.39
CA PRO A 225 -2.05 -13.61 -7.27
C PRO A 225 -3.33 -12.92 -7.78
N ASN A 226 -3.97 -12.15 -6.89
CA ASN A 226 -5.15 -11.35 -7.21
C ASN A 226 -5.24 -10.20 -6.22
N PHE A 227 -5.18 -8.98 -6.71
CA PHE A 227 -5.26 -7.76 -5.91
C PHE A 227 -6.69 -7.21 -5.78
N HIS A 228 -7.62 -7.66 -6.64
CA HIS A 228 -9.02 -7.24 -6.65
C HIS A 228 -9.84 -7.90 -5.53
N VAL A 229 -9.40 -7.69 -4.28
CA VAL A 229 -10.03 -8.24 -3.06
C VAL A 229 -10.29 -7.09 -2.08
N PRO A 230 -11.36 -6.29 -2.28
CA PRO A 230 -11.65 -5.14 -1.42
C PRO A 230 -11.78 -5.51 0.06
N GLU A 231 -12.15 -6.74 0.38
CA GLU A 231 -12.27 -7.24 1.75
C GLU A 231 -10.91 -7.22 2.49
N ALA A 232 -9.80 -7.30 1.75
CA ALA A 232 -8.46 -7.24 2.31
C ALA A 232 -7.96 -5.80 2.57
N PHE A 233 -8.62 -4.77 2.04
CA PHE A 233 -8.17 -3.39 2.21
C PHE A 233 -8.08 -3.00 3.68
N GLY A 234 -7.01 -2.25 4.01
CA GLY A 234 -6.86 -1.58 5.29
C GLY A 234 -7.66 -0.28 5.34
N GLU A 235 -7.59 0.42 6.46
CA GLU A 235 -8.17 1.74 6.64
C GLU A 235 -7.19 2.84 6.21
N MET A 236 -7.71 3.99 5.79
CA MET A 236 -6.94 5.20 5.58
C MET A 236 -7.63 6.36 6.28
N VAL A 237 -6.87 7.07 7.12
CA VAL A 237 -7.32 8.24 7.88
C VAL A 237 -6.50 9.47 7.50
N PHE A 238 -7.11 10.65 7.65
CA PHE A 238 -6.52 11.93 7.34
C PHE A 238 -6.12 12.63 8.63
N ALA A 239 -4.84 12.66 8.95
CA ALA A 239 -4.31 13.32 10.14
C ALA A 239 -4.00 14.79 9.85
N PRO A 240 -4.13 15.68 10.87
CA PRO A 240 -3.66 17.06 10.77
C PRO A 240 -2.14 17.10 10.58
N SER A 241 -1.61 18.26 10.17
CA SER A 241 -0.16 18.47 10.15
C SER A 241 0.44 18.24 11.53
N PRO A 242 1.58 17.56 11.65
CA PRO A 242 2.29 17.49 12.92
C PRO A 242 2.62 18.91 13.40
N LEU A 243 2.48 19.16 14.71
CA LEU A 243 2.95 20.42 15.28
C LEU A 243 4.46 20.54 15.00
N PRO A 244 4.95 21.75 14.65
CA PRO A 244 6.39 21.95 14.50
C PRO A 244 7.10 21.53 15.78
N ARG A 245 8.12 20.71 15.68
CA ARG A 245 8.98 20.39 16.83
C ARG A 245 9.64 21.69 17.28
N LYS A 246 9.38 22.08 18.53
CA LYS A 246 10.02 23.24 19.16
C LYS A 246 11.50 22.97 19.36
#